data_f2812b9d5af4f1fecbab22ad65c1ea58
#
_entry.id   f2812b9d5af4f1fecbab22ad65c1ea58
#
_cell.length_a   1.000
_cell.length_b   1.000
_cell.length_c   1.000
_cell.angle_alpha   90.00
_cell.angle_beta   90.00
_cell.angle_gamma   90.00
#
_symmetry.space_group_name_H-M   'P 1'
#
loop_
_entity.id
_entity.type
_entity.pdbx_description
1 polymer ?
#
loop_
_entity_poly.entity_id
_entity_poly.type
_entity_poly.pdbx_seq_one_letter_code
_entity_poly.pdbx_strand_id
1 'polypeptide(L)'
;MSVRKNGYIVVTFKFRKEGNRWTAFCEELGTATFGRSIPEAHKKLKEAVILHLSTLEDVGERERFFKEHNITFHSHKPKKSDIKISGPLDADTFVRPYIYPIHKEIHNI
;
A
#
# COMPACT_ATOMS: atom_id res chain seq x y z
N MET A 1 6.33 26.00 -13.00
CA MET A 1 7.47 25.15 -12.59
C MET A 1 6.95 24.04 -11.67
N SER A 2 7.35 22.80 -11.90
CA SER A 2 6.96 21.70 -11.03
C SER A 2 8.08 21.39 -10.03
N VAL A 3 7.70 21.10 -8.79
CA VAL A 3 8.61 20.70 -7.73
C VAL A 3 8.23 19.29 -7.31
N ARG A 4 9.22 18.40 -7.20
CA ARG A 4 9.02 17.03 -6.75
C ARG A 4 9.11 17.00 -5.24
N LYS A 5 8.07 16.48 -4.60
CA LYS A 5 8.03 16.25 -3.17
C LYS A 5 8.09 14.75 -2.90
N ASN A 6 9.08 14.33 -2.14
CA ASN A 6 9.21 12.94 -1.70
C ASN A 6 8.46 12.74 -0.40
N GLY A 7 7.86 11.59 -0.26
CA GLY A 7 7.13 11.23 0.94
C GLY A 7 6.84 9.74 1.00
N TYR A 8 5.94 9.38 1.89
CA TYR A 8 5.63 7.99 2.15
C TYR A 8 4.14 7.81 2.37
N ILE A 9 3.63 6.66 1.98
CA ILE A 9 2.32 6.20 2.39
C ILE A 9 2.49 4.89 3.14
N VAL A 10 1.52 4.57 4.00
CA VAL A 10 1.48 3.30 4.72
C VAL A 10 0.22 2.57 4.29
N VAL A 11 0.38 1.34 3.83
CA VAL A 11 -0.73 0.46 3.51
C VAL A 11 -0.62 -0.82 4.32
N THR A 12 -1.72 -1.52 4.45
CA THR A 12 -1.81 -2.73 5.28
C THR A 12 -1.84 -3.96 4.40
N PHE A 13 -0.85 -4.83 4.55
CA PHE A 13 -0.80 -6.13 3.88
C PHE A 13 -1.29 -7.20 4.86
N LYS A 14 -2.21 -8.02 4.39
CA LYS A 14 -2.75 -9.15 5.15
C LYS A 14 -2.46 -10.44 4.42
N PHE A 15 -2.04 -11.44 5.16
CA PHE A 15 -1.67 -12.74 4.61
C PHE A 15 -2.48 -13.84 5.31
N ARG A 16 -3.10 -14.68 4.52
CA ARG A 16 -3.91 -15.78 5.03
C ARG A 16 -3.57 -17.06 4.28
N LYS A 17 -3.35 -18.15 5.02
CA LYS A 17 -3.13 -19.45 4.41
C LYS A 17 -4.46 -20.04 3.98
N GLU A 18 -4.54 -20.47 2.72
CA GLU A 18 -5.70 -21.13 2.15
C GLU A 18 -5.26 -22.38 1.41
N GLY A 19 -5.44 -23.55 2.04
CA GLY A 19 -4.93 -24.81 1.51
C GLY A 19 -3.40 -24.80 1.42
N ASN A 20 -2.86 -25.01 0.22
CA ASN A 20 -1.42 -25.07 -0.01
C ASN A 20 -0.83 -23.73 -0.48
N ARG A 21 -1.58 -22.66 -0.39
CA ARG A 21 -1.12 -21.36 -0.84
C ARG A 21 -1.45 -20.26 0.16
N TRP A 22 -0.79 -19.12 -0.03
CA TRP A 22 -1.01 -17.93 0.79
C TRP A 22 -1.68 -16.86 -0.07
N THR A 23 -2.78 -16.33 0.43
CA THR A 23 -3.42 -15.14 -0.14
C THR A 23 -2.82 -13.91 0.52
N ALA A 24 -2.45 -12.92 -0.29
CA ALA A 24 -1.99 -11.62 0.19
C ALA A 24 -2.96 -10.55 -0.28
N PHE A 25 -3.28 -9.62 0.59
CA PHE A 25 -4.30 -8.61 0.33
C PHE A 25 -3.84 -7.26 0.87
N CYS A 26 -4.00 -6.21 0.07
CA CYS A 26 -3.77 -4.84 0.50
C CYS A 26 -5.12 -4.19 0.80
N GLU A 27 -5.36 -3.90 2.07
CA GLU A 27 -6.65 -3.42 2.55
C GLU A 27 -7.08 -2.11 1.90
N GLU A 28 -6.20 -1.13 1.86
CA GLU A 28 -6.52 0.21 1.37
C GLU A 28 -6.74 0.26 -0.13
N LEU A 29 -6.01 -0.55 -0.89
CA LEU A 29 -6.09 -0.55 -2.35
C LEU A 29 -7.05 -1.60 -2.91
N GLY A 30 -7.49 -2.54 -2.07
CA GLY A 30 -8.35 -3.63 -2.52
C GLY A 30 -7.67 -4.60 -3.47
N THR A 31 -6.34 -4.64 -3.48
CA THR A 31 -5.55 -5.48 -4.37
C THR A 31 -5.23 -6.79 -3.67
N ALA A 32 -5.39 -7.91 -4.37
CA ALA A 32 -5.11 -9.22 -3.82
C ALA A 32 -4.30 -10.08 -4.80
N THR A 33 -3.48 -10.97 -4.24
CA THR A 33 -2.71 -11.94 -5.00
C THR A 33 -2.47 -13.17 -4.11
N PHE A 34 -1.77 -14.16 -4.63
CA PHE A 34 -1.43 -15.35 -3.85
C PHE A 34 -0.09 -15.91 -4.28
N GLY A 35 0.51 -16.70 -3.38
CA GLY A 35 1.77 -17.35 -3.59
C GLY A 35 1.86 -18.64 -2.78
N ARG A 36 2.94 -19.38 -2.99
CA ARG A 36 3.19 -20.65 -2.28
C ARG A 36 3.73 -20.44 -0.87
N SER A 37 4.21 -19.23 -0.59
CA SER A 37 4.78 -18.85 0.70
C SER A 37 4.45 -17.38 0.97
N ILE A 38 4.61 -16.95 2.23
CA ILE A 38 4.44 -15.53 2.57
C ILE A 38 5.41 -14.64 1.79
N PRO A 39 6.73 -14.96 1.70
CA PRO A 39 7.65 -14.13 0.91
C PRO A 39 7.25 -14.00 -0.55
N GLU A 40 6.80 -15.07 -1.19
CA GLU A 40 6.34 -15.03 -2.58
C GLU A 40 5.08 -14.19 -2.73
N ALA A 41 4.08 -14.40 -1.86
CA ALA A 41 2.85 -13.63 -1.88
C ALA A 41 3.11 -12.15 -1.61
N HIS A 42 4.02 -11.83 -0.69
CA HIS A 42 4.42 -10.47 -0.38
C HIS A 42 5.05 -9.78 -1.60
N LYS A 43 5.96 -10.47 -2.28
CA LYS A 43 6.61 -9.94 -3.48
C LYS A 43 5.59 -9.63 -4.58
N LYS A 44 4.67 -10.55 -4.83
CA LYS A 44 3.63 -10.38 -5.85
C LYS A 44 2.67 -9.26 -5.48
N LEU A 45 2.28 -9.15 -4.22
CA LEU A 45 1.41 -8.08 -3.76
C LEU A 45 2.10 -6.72 -3.88
N LYS A 46 3.37 -6.64 -3.51
CA LYS A 46 4.16 -5.42 -3.65
C LYS A 46 4.20 -4.95 -5.11
N GLU A 47 4.45 -5.86 -6.05
CA GLU A 47 4.45 -5.54 -7.47
C GLU A 47 3.09 -5.05 -7.96
N ALA A 48 2.01 -5.71 -7.53
CA ALA A 48 0.64 -5.31 -7.88
C ALA A 48 0.27 -3.94 -7.31
N VAL A 49 0.70 -3.65 -6.08
CA VAL A 49 0.47 -2.35 -5.44
C VAL A 49 1.21 -1.25 -6.18
N ILE A 50 2.47 -1.48 -6.54
CA ILE A 50 3.27 -0.52 -7.30
C ILE A 50 2.61 -0.21 -8.65
N LEU A 51 2.14 -1.23 -9.35
CA LEU A 51 1.44 -1.07 -10.62
C LEU A 51 0.14 -0.27 -10.46
N HIS A 52 -0.63 -0.56 -9.43
CA HIS A 52 -1.87 0.17 -9.14
C HIS A 52 -1.60 1.64 -8.86
N LEU A 53 -0.61 1.94 -8.01
CA LEU A 53 -0.23 3.32 -7.69
C LEU A 53 0.28 4.07 -8.92
N SER A 54 1.05 3.41 -9.77
CA SER A 54 1.54 3.98 -11.02
C SER A 54 0.40 4.31 -11.97
N THR A 55 -0.58 3.44 -12.09
CA THR A 55 -1.77 3.67 -12.93
C THR A 55 -2.58 4.86 -12.41
N LEU A 56 -2.76 4.96 -11.09
CA LEU A 56 -3.47 6.10 -10.49
C LEU A 56 -2.75 7.42 -10.77
N GLU A 57 -1.43 7.42 -10.74
CA GLU A 57 -0.63 8.59 -11.05
C GLU A 57 -0.78 9.00 -12.52
N ASP A 58 -0.72 8.03 -13.43
CA ASP A 58 -0.82 8.27 -14.87
C ASP A 58 -2.15 8.91 -15.27
N VAL A 59 -3.24 8.53 -14.60
CA VAL A 59 -4.56 9.10 -14.86
C VAL A 59 -4.90 10.29 -13.98
N GLY A 60 -3.99 10.72 -13.12
CA GLY A 60 -4.19 11.89 -12.25
C GLY A 60 -5.18 11.69 -11.12
N GLU A 61 -5.43 10.44 -10.71
CA GLU A 61 -6.42 10.11 -9.69
C GLU A 61 -5.83 9.74 -8.33
N ARG A 62 -4.50 9.76 -8.18
CA ARG A 62 -3.83 9.27 -6.98
C ARG A 62 -4.24 10.00 -5.71
N GLU A 63 -4.26 11.32 -5.74
CA GLU A 63 -4.61 12.12 -4.55
C GLU A 63 -6.05 11.90 -4.12
N ARG A 64 -6.98 11.87 -5.09
CA ARG A 64 -8.37 11.62 -4.82
C ARG A 64 -8.58 10.22 -4.23
N PHE A 65 -7.90 9.23 -4.79
CA PHE A 65 -7.96 7.86 -4.31
C PHE A 65 -7.45 7.75 -2.87
N PHE A 66 -6.33 8.39 -2.56
CA PHE A 66 -5.77 8.39 -1.21
C PHE A 66 -6.76 8.99 -0.21
N LYS A 67 -7.38 10.10 -0.57
CA LYS A 67 -8.38 10.75 0.28
C LYS A 67 -9.60 9.85 0.51
N GLU A 68 -10.12 9.23 -0.53
CA GLU A 68 -11.29 8.35 -0.45
C GLU A 68 -11.03 7.08 0.34
N HIS A 69 -9.80 6.59 0.35
CA HIS A 69 -9.41 5.35 1.02
C HIS A 69 -8.64 5.59 2.33
N ASN A 70 -8.64 6.82 2.83
CA ASN A 70 -7.98 7.18 4.09
C ASN A 70 -6.49 6.85 4.11
N ILE A 71 -5.83 7.03 2.96
CA ILE A 71 -4.38 6.85 2.86
C ILE A 71 -3.72 8.20 3.07
N THR A 72 -2.93 8.32 4.13
CA THR A 72 -2.26 9.57 4.48
C THR A 72 -0.89 9.66 3.82
N PHE A 73 -0.61 10.80 3.21
CA PHE A 73 0.72 11.11 2.70
C PHE A 73 1.58 11.67 3.84
N HIS A 74 2.72 11.05 4.08
CA HIS A 74 3.67 11.45 5.13
C HIS A 74 4.91 12.07 4.49
N SER A 75 5.28 13.27 4.92
CA SER A 75 6.50 13.92 4.43
C SER A 75 7.78 13.29 4.97
N HIS A 76 7.67 12.58 6.09
CA HIS A 76 8.78 11.85 6.71
C HIS A 76 8.40 10.39 6.88
N LYS A 77 9.41 9.50 6.88
CA LYS A 77 9.16 8.07 7.09
C LYS A 77 8.50 7.85 8.45
N PRO A 78 7.29 7.26 8.49
CA PRO A 78 6.60 7.02 9.75
C PRO A 78 7.36 6.07 10.68
N LYS A 79 7.31 6.33 11.97
CA LYS A 79 7.83 5.41 12.98
C LYS A 79 6.81 4.30 13.21
N LYS A 80 7.28 3.13 13.65
CA LYS A 80 6.39 2.00 13.95
C LYS A 80 5.25 2.38 14.89
N SER A 81 5.52 3.22 15.88
CA SER A 81 4.53 3.66 16.86
C SER A 81 3.41 4.52 16.26
N ASP A 82 3.66 5.13 15.10
CA ASP A 82 2.71 6.03 14.44
C ASP A 82 1.92 5.32 13.34
N ILE A 83 2.18 4.04 13.11
CA ILE A 83 1.54 3.26 12.06
C ILE A 83 0.24 2.66 12.57
N LYS A 84 -0.85 2.94 11.84
CA LYS A 84 -2.16 2.35 12.11
C LYS A 84 -2.45 1.27 11.07
N ILE A 85 -2.90 0.13 11.55
CA ILE A 85 -3.29 -1.00 10.72
C ILE A 85 -4.78 -0.91 10.46
N SER A 86 -5.17 -0.95 9.18
CA SER A 86 -6.56 -0.82 8.75
C SER A 86 -7.30 -2.15 8.80
N GLY A 87 -8.63 -2.08 9.06
CA GLY A 87 -9.55 -3.19 8.95
C GLY A 87 -9.57 -4.14 10.14
N PRO A 88 -10.47 -5.12 10.12
CA PRO A 88 -10.57 -6.09 11.19
C PRO A 88 -9.39 -7.06 11.18
N LEU A 89 -9.00 -7.53 12.37
CA LEU A 89 -7.92 -8.51 12.54
C LEU A 89 -8.51 -9.85 12.91
N ASP A 90 -8.22 -10.86 12.10
CA ASP A 90 -8.62 -12.25 12.35
C ASP A 90 -7.45 -13.04 12.92
N ALA A 91 -7.75 -14.07 13.75
CA ALA A 91 -6.73 -14.90 14.37
C ALA A 91 -5.83 -15.63 13.36
N ASP A 92 -6.38 -15.96 12.18
CA ASP A 92 -5.68 -16.72 11.14
C ASP A 92 -4.98 -15.82 10.11
N THR A 93 -4.95 -14.51 10.35
CA THR A 93 -4.41 -13.54 9.41
C THR A 93 -3.16 -12.90 9.97
N PHE A 94 -2.07 -12.96 9.19
CA PHE A 94 -0.86 -12.23 9.49
C PHE A 94 -0.96 -10.85 8.88
N VAL A 95 -0.68 -9.82 9.67
CA VAL A 95 -0.81 -8.42 9.25
C VAL A 95 0.55 -7.75 9.31
N ARG A 96 0.89 -7.04 8.25
CA ARG A 96 2.15 -6.31 8.14
C ARG A 96 1.92 -4.95 7.52
N PRO A 97 2.32 -3.86 8.18
CA PRO A 97 2.31 -2.56 7.52
C PRO A 97 3.40 -2.52 6.46
N TYR A 98 3.09 -1.87 5.34
CA TYR A 98 4.05 -1.64 4.27
C TYR A 98 4.19 -0.15 4.05
N ILE A 99 5.42 0.34 4.23
CA ILE A 99 5.74 1.75 4.03
C ILE A 99 6.26 1.89 2.60
N TYR A 100 5.51 2.61 1.77
CA TYR A 100 5.85 2.80 0.37
C TYR A 100 6.35 4.22 0.13
N PRO A 101 7.60 4.39 -0.36
CA PRO A 101 8.09 5.71 -0.73
C PRO A 101 7.38 6.18 -2.00
N ILE A 102 6.95 7.43 -2.00
CA ILE A 102 6.16 7.98 -3.09
C ILE A 102 6.68 9.36 -3.46
N HIS A 103 6.63 9.68 -4.75
CA HIS A 103 7.00 11.00 -5.27
C HIS A 103 5.75 11.74 -5.68
N LYS A 104 5.64 12.98 -5.22
CA LYS A 104 4.54 13.85 -5.57
C LYS A 104 5.09 15.08 -6.27
N GLU A 105 4.56 15.40 -7.44
CA GLU A 105 4.89 16.63 -8.14
C GLU A 105 3.92 17.73 -7.73
N ILE A 106 4.49 18.88 -7.39
CA ILE A 106 3.73 20.09 -7.08
C ILE A 106 3.99 21.07 -8.20
N HIS A 107 2.91 21.50 -8.87
CA HIS A 107 3.00 22.47 -9.94
C HIS A 107 2.74 23.86 -9.39
N ASN A 108 3.71 24.72 -9.52
CA ASN A 108 3.58 26.14 -9.20
C ASN A 108 3.29 26.90 -10.49
N ILE A 109 2.15 27.52 -10.52
CA ILE A 109 1.71 28.32 -11.68
C ILE A 109 1.92 29.79 -11.38
#